data_c767762caa30ae2dffc98e2ae4243752
#
_entry.id   c767762caa30ae2dffc98e2ae4243752
#
_cell.length_a   1.000
_cell.length_b   1.000
_cell.length_c   1.000
_cell.angle_alpha   90.00
_cell.angle_beta   90.00
_cell.angle_gamma   90.00
#
_symmetry.space_group_name_H-M   'P 1'
#
loop_
_entity.id
_entity.type
_entity.pdbx_description
1 polymer ?
#
loop_
_entity_poly.entity_id
_entity_poly.type
_entity_poly.pdbx_seq_one_letter_code
_entity_poly.pdbx_strand_id
1 'polypeptide(L)'
;MTRNSLNPSASARFVLVILLVFAVGGALADPPAGYYDSVDYTNAGTIRVTLHNIIDGHTKIPYTSASTDTWNVLELADEDPNNSTRIIDVYKNSTYPKWGAGNNDYNREHTWPKSYGFPDDNSSNLPYSDCHMLMLCNDSYNSSRSNNIFDDCASGCSSYPTDNYNGQVGVNYRNVDVWETWIGRRGDVARAQFYADVRYAGDAGAEPDLILTDNTSLIVTVSDNASVAYMGVLKTLIQWHKDDPVDDRERNRNDVVQTYQGNRNPFIDHPEFVAYLFEGVVAGVDDGPSIPEATVTIAGIYPNPFNPMTTIDFSLTRSGPVQVVIFAIDGKVVRTLLNDNREAGDYHVRWNGMADTGSPVSSGAYFCRILGGGEIATKPLLLLK
;
A
#
# COMPACT_ATOMS: atom_id res chain seq x y z
N MET A 1 -25.37 17.80 82.94
CA MET A 1 -23.91 17.75 82.84
C MET A 1 -23.57 16.54 82.02
N THR A 2 -23.33 16.70 80.71
CA THR A 2 -22.65 15.71 79.89
C THR A 2 -22.08 16.42 78.65
N ARG A 3 -20.78 16.32 78.47
CA ARG A 3 -20.02 16.96 77.40
C ARG A 3 -20.15 16.17 76.11
N ASN A 4 -20.47 16.84 75.04
CA ASN A 4 -20.32 16.37 73.66
C ASN A 4 -18.83 16.36 73.25
N SER A 5 -18.32 15.23 72.76
CA SER A 5 -17.02 15.11 72.11
C SER A 5 -17.24 15.04 70.60
N LEU A 6 -16.70 16.02 69.90
CA LEU A 6 -16.66 16.07 68.43
C LEU A 6 -15.57 15.18 67.90
N ASN A 7 -15.90 14.27 66.97
CA ASN A 7 -14.95 13.48 66.19
C ASN A 7 -14.49 14.26 64.94
N PRO A 8 -13.22 14.24 64.59
CA PRO A 8 -12.71 14.91 63.40
C PRO A 8 -12.97 14.08 62.11
N SER A 9 -13.37 14.79 61.09
CA SER A 9 -13.65 14.31 59.72
C SER A 9 -12.41 13.70 59.06
N ALA A 10 -12.51 12.47 58.58
CA ALA A 10 -11.55 11.85 57.69
C ALA A 10 -11.67 12.43 56.27
N SER A 11 -10.65 13.14 55.83
CA SER A 11 -10.52 13.59 54.46
C SER A 11 -10.09 12.41 53.55
N ALA A 12 -11.02 11.92 52.75
CA ALA A 12 -10.70 10.93 51.70
C ALA A 12 -9.94 11.64 50.59
N ARG A 13 -8.67 11.34 50.42
CA ARG A 13 -7.86 11.71 49.27
C ARG A 13 -8.21 10.77 48.11
N PHE A 14 -8.97 11.28 47.11
CA PHE A 14 -9.09 10.61 45.85
C PHE A 14 -7.77 10.70 45.08
N VAL A 15 -7.08 9.59 44.93
CA VAL A 15 -5.97 9.46 43.97
C VAL A 15 -6.56 9.16 42.63
N LEU A 16 -6.56 10.17 41.76
CA LEU A 16 -6.93 10.02 40.34
C LEU A 16 -5.78 9.28 39.63
N VAL A 17 -5.93 7.98 39.42
CA VAL A 17 -5.02 7.21 38.57
C VAL A 17 -5.43 7.49 37.13
N ILE A 18 -4.69 8.37 36.45
CA ILE A 18 -4.81 8.55 35.00
C ILE A 18 -4.11 7.36 34.36
N LEU A 19 -4.89 6.37 33.89
CA LEU A 19 -4.39 5.35 32.99
C LEU A 19 -4.12 6.04 31.63
N LEU A 20 -2.85 6.34 31.34
CA LEU A 20 -2.41 6.62 29.99
C LEU A 20 -2.46 5.31 29.20
N VAL A 21 -3.55 5.10 28.48
CA VAL A 21 -3.60 4.09 27.41
C VAL A 21 -2.73 4.64 26.28
N PHE A 22 -1.49 4.20 26.22
CA PHE A 22 -0.71 4.33 24.99
C PHE A 22 -1.35 3.39 23.97
N ALA A 23 -2.15 3.95 23.05
CA ALA A 23 -2.42 3.28 21.81
C ALA A 23 -1.07 3.15 21.09
N VAL A 24 -0.47 1.97 21.15
CA VAL A 24 0.61 1.61 20.24
C VAL A 24 -0.08 1.38 18.89
N GLY A 25 -0.33 2.46 18.17
CA GLY A 25 -0.53 2.37 16.73
C GLY A 25 0.79 1.85 16.19
N GLY A 26 0.84 0.59 15.78
CA GLY A 26 1.97 0.09 15.00
C GLY A 26 2.14 1.04 13.82
N ALA A 27 3.30 1.68 13.69
CA ALA A 27 3.64 2.36 12.45
C ALA A 27 3.59 1.28 11.37
N LEU A 28 2.77 1.51 10.34
CA LEU A 28 2.78 0.67 9.14
C LEU A 28 4.22 0.68 8.64
N ALA A 29 4.79 -0.49 8.38
CA ALA A 29 6.17 -0.56 7.97
C ALA A 29 6.24 -0.10 6.51
N ASP A 30 7.03 0.94 6.27
CA ASP A 30 7.49 1.24 4.92
C ASP A 30 8.23 0.02 4.36
N PRO A 31 8.30 -0.16 3.03
CA PRO A 31 9.11 -1.22 2.47
C PRO A 31 10.53 -1.15 3.05
N PRO A 32 11.22 -2.28 3.23
CA PRO A 32 12.59 -2.28 3.73
C PRO A 32 13.46 -1.29 2.96
N ALA A 33 14.33 -0.57 3.67
CA ALA A 33 15.20 0.42 3.04
C ALA A 33 15.97 -0.21 1.89
N GLY A 34 15.89 0.38 0.70
CA GLY A 34 16.53 -0.12 -0.52
C GLY A 34 15.77 -1.22 -1.25
N TYR A 35 14.57 -1.62 -0.83
CA TYR A 35 13.82 -2.69 -1.47
C TYR A 35 13.58 -2.43 -2.97
N TYR A 36 13.31 -1.18 -3.35
CA TYR A 36 13.07 -0.74 -4.73
C TYR A 36 14.23 0.02 -5.38
N ASP A 37 15.44 0.06 -4.77
CA ASP A 37 16.57 0.84 -5.28
C ASP A 37 17.07 0.38 -6.67
N SER A 38 16.78 -0.87 -7.05
CA SER A 38 17.17 -1.42 -8.35
C SER A 38 16.17 -1.19 -9.47
N VAL A 39 15.07 -0.46 -9.24
CA VAL A 39 14.12 -0.13 -10.30
C VAL A 39 14.77 0.80 -11.33
N ASP A 40 14.74 0.38 -12.60
CA ASP A 40 15.23 1.17 -13.72
C ASP A 40 14.07 1.93 -14.38
N TYR A 41 14.00 3.23 -14.09
CA TYR A 41 12.96 4.13 -14.57
C TYR A 41 13.16 4.63 -16.01
N THR A 42 14.05 4.02 -16.81
CA THR A 42 14.36 4.47 -18.17
C THR A 42 13.12 4.42 -19.10
N ASN A 43 12.30 3.39 -18.98
CA ASN A 43 11.04 3.24 -19.71
C ASN A 43 10.16 2.18 -19.05
N ALA A 44 8.89 2.06 -19.49
CA ALA A 44 7.94 1.08 -18.95
C ALA A 44 8.46 -0.37 -18.99
N GLY A 45 9.17 -0.75 -20.04
CA GLY A 45 9.72 -2.10 -20.18
C GLY A 45 10.82 -2.39 -19.15
N THR A 46 11.74 -1.45 -18.92
CA THR A 46 12.80 -1.61 -17.91
C THR A 46 12.24 -1.55 -16.49
N ILE A 47 11.23 -0.69 -16.23
CA ILE A 47 10.50 -0.68 -14.95
C ILE A 47 9.87 -2.06 -14.71
N ARG A 48 9.13 -2.62 -15.69
CA ARG A 48 8.49 -3.93 -15.57
C ARG A 48 9.49 -5.04 -15.23
N VAL A 49 10.58 -5.12 -16.00
CA VAL A 49 11.62 -6.14 -15.81
C VAL A 49 12.30 -6.02 -14.44
N THR A 50 12.64 -4.81 -14.02
CA THR A 50 13.31 -4.61 -12.73
C THR A 50 12.36 -4.81 -11.54
N LEU A 51 11.08 -4.41 -11.64
CA LEU A 51 10.07 -4.74 -10.63
C LEU A 51 9.84 -6.25 -10.54
N HIS A 52 9.69 -6.93 -11.69
CA HIS A 52 9.59 -8.38 -11.72
C HIS A 52 10.74 -9.02 -10.97
N ASN A 53 12.00 -8.68 -11.27
CA ASN A 53 13.19 -9.21 -10.61
C ASN A 53 13.23 -8.95 -9.09
N ILE A 54 12.60 -7.86 -8.60
CA ILE A 54 12.52 -7.56 -7.16
C ILE A 54 11.50 -8.45 -6.46
N ILE A 55 10.36 -8.72 -7.11
CA ILE A 55 9.25 -9.43 -6.49
C ILE A 55 9.18 -10.91 -6.87
N ASP A 56 10.04 -11.35 -7.77
CA ASP A 56 10.18 -12.76 -8.14
C ASP A 56 10.81 -13.62 -7.02
N GLY A 57 10.73 -14.93 -7.16
CA GLY A 57 11.41 -15.87 -6.26
C GLY A 57 10.86 -15.90 -4.82
N HIS A 58 9.62 -15.49 -4.58
CA HIS A 58 9.02 -15.51 -3.27
C HIS A 58 8.87 -16.94 -2.69
N THR A 59 8.84 -17.03 -1.35
CA THR A 59 8.61 -18.30 -0.66
C THR A 59 7.17 -18.77 -0.87
N LYS A 60 6.99 -19.95 -1.48
CA LYS A 60 5.68 -20.57 -1.60
C LYS A 60 5.12 -20.93 -0.23
N ILE A 61 3.96 -20.39 0.11
CA ILE A 61 3.17 -20.79 1.26
C ILE A 61 2.26 -21.97 0.84
N PRO A 62 2.23 -23.09 1.56
CA PRO A 62 1.31 -24.18 1.25
C PRO A 62 -0.14 -23.70 1.23
N TYR A 63 -0.92 -24.11 0.23
CA TYR A 63 -2.33 -23.74 0.19
C TYR A 63 -3.10 -24.28 1.40
N THR A 64 -2.87 -25.55 1.77
CA THR A 64 -3.38 -26.17 3.00
C THR A 64 -2.31 -27.05 3.61
N SER A 65 -2.05 -26.88 4.91
CA SER A 65 -1.02 -27.62 5.65
C SER A 65 -1.43 -27.80 7.12
N ALA A 66 -0.76 -28.73 7.82
CA ALA A 66 -0.88 -28.86 9.26
C ALA A 66 0.02 -27.86 10.04
N SER A 67 0.92 -27.17 9.33
CA SER A 67 1.72 -26.06 9.84
C SER A 67 1.23 -24.74 9.23
N THR A 68 2.08 -23.73 9.15
CA THR A 68 1.72 -22.45 8.49
C THR A 68 1.29 -22.69 7.05
N ASP A 69 0.12 -22.18 6.71
CA ASP A 69 -0.46 -22.23 5.37
C ASP A 69 -1.13 -20.88 5.02
N THR A 70 -1.80 -20.82 3.86
CA THR A 70 -2.43 -19.57 3.41
C THR A 70 -3.57 -19.12 4.33
N TRP A 71 -4.24 -20.01 5.09
CA TRP A 71 -5.24 -19.59 6.08
C TRP A 71 -4.61 -18.71 7.16
N ASN A 72 -3.48 -19.17 7.71
CA ASN A 72 -2.80 -18.45 8.79
C ASN A 72 -2.31 -17.08 8.32
N VAL A 73 -1.74 -17.01 7.10
CA VAL A 73 -1.23 -15.74 6.54
C VAL A 73 -2.38 -14.78 6.25
N LEU A 74 -3.44 -15.25 5.59
CA LEU A 74 -4.56 -14.40 5.19
C LEU A 74 -5.38 -13.92 6.38
N GLU A 75 -5.54 -14.70 7.45
CA GLU A 75 -6.23 -14.26 8.66
C GLU A 75 -5.46 -13.17 9.44
N LEU A 76 -4.16 -13.05 9.22
CA LEU A 76 -3.37 -11.92 9.71
C LEU A 76 -3.39 -10.75 8.73
N ALA A 77 -3.32 -11.03 7.42
CA ALA A 77 -3.32 -10.02 6.38
C ALA A 77 -4.68 -9.29 6.26
N ASP A 78 -5.79 -10.02 6.41
CA ASP A 78 -7.15 -9.48 6.38
C ASP A 78 -7.73 -9.23 7.78
N GLU A 79 -6.86 -9.12 8.81
CA GLU A 79 -7.26 -8.85 10.20
C GLU A 79 -8.11 -7.58 10.31
N ASP A 80 -9.12 -7.65 11.15
CA ASP A 80 -9.91 -6.49 11.55
C ASP A 80 -9.06 -5.54 12.43
N PRO A 81 -8.74 -4.33 11.99
CA PRO A 81 -7.90 -3.40 12.77
C PRO A 81 -8.51 -3.01 14.12
N ASN A 82 -9.81 -3.23 14.31
CA ASN A 82 -10.49 -2.95 15.59
C ASN A 82 -10.62 -4.20 16.48
N ASN A 83 -10.34 -5.39 15.94
CA ASN A 83 -10.44 -6.64 16.69
C ASN A 83 -9.55 -7.74 16.10
N SER A 84 -8.36 -7.92 16.63
CA SER A 84 -7.36 -8.88 16.16
C SER A 84 -7.78 -10.36 16.22
N THR A 85 -8.92 -10.69 16.83
CA THR A 85 -9.49 -12.04 16.80
C THR A 85 -10.40 -12.29 15.59
N ARG A 86 -10.58 -11.30 14.72
CA ARG A 86 -11.49 -11.32 13.58
C ARG A 86 -10.79 -10.92 12.29
N ILE A 87 -11.41 -11.26 11.18
CA ILE A 87 -11.05 -10.81 9.84
C ILE A 87 -12.17 -9.93 9.26
N ILE A 88 -11.84 -9.15 8.22
CA ILE A 88 -12.82 -8.47 7.38
C ILE A 88 -12.71 -9.03 5.97
N ASP A 89 -13.80 -9.54 5.41
CA ASP A 89 -13.82 -10.08 4.06
C ASP A 89 -13.85 -8.99 2.97
N VAL A 90 -13.42 -9.36 1.76
CA VAL A 90 -13.21 -8.41 0.65
C VAL A 90 -14.52 -7.89 0.03
N TYR A 91 -15.53 -8.76 -0.18
CA TYR A 91 -16.71 -8.38 -0.96
C TYR A 91 -17.93 -8.00 -0.12
N LYS A 92 -18.17 -8.67 0.99
CA LYS A 92 -19.34 -8.40 1.82
C LYS A 92 -19.12 -7.32 2.87
N ASN A 93 -17.86 -6.98 3.15
CA ASN A 93 -17.45 -6.08 4.23
C ASN A 93 -17.99 -6.53 5.60
N SER A 94 -18.02 -7.86 5.81
CA SER A 94 -18.43 -8.51 7.07
C SER A 94 -17.20 -8.90 7.88
N THR A 95 -17.38 -8.99 9.21
CA THR A 95 -16.32 -9.51 10.06
C THR A 95 -16.61 -10.90 10.56
N TYR A 96 -15.60 -11.77 10.62
CA TYR A 96 -15.73 -13.17 11.07
C TYR A 96 -14.64 -13.50 12.08
N PRO A 97 -14.88 -14.43 13.04
CA PRO A 97 -13.80 -14.97 13.87
C PRO A 97 -12.72 -15.61 12.99
N LYS A 98 -11.47 -15.56 13.44
CA LYS A 98 -10.37 -16.35 12.83
C LYS A 98 -10.56 -17.83 13.18
N TRP A 99 -10.65 -18.69 12.17
CA TRP A 99 -10.85 -20.13 12.33
C TRP A 99 -9.56 -20.94 12.18
N GLY A 100 -8.54 -20.38 11.55
CA GLY A 100 -7.24 -21.02 11.28
C GLY A 100 -7.29 -22.15 10.27
N ALA A 101 -8.44 -22.37 9.64
CA ALA A 101 -8.69 -23.46 8.69
C ALA A 101 -9.97 -23.21 7.88
N GLY A 102 -10.31 -24.15 6.98
CA GLY A 102 -11.57 -24.12 6.24
C GLY A 102 -12.79 -24.09 7.16
N ASN A 103 -13.76 -23.25 6.83
CA ASN A 103 -14.98 -23.00 7.60
C ASN A 103 -16.15 -22.72 6.66
N ASN A 104 -17.33 -22.38 7.20
CA ASN A 104 -18.54 -22.08 6.43
C ASN A 104 -18.86 -20.57 6.35
N ASP A 105 -18.04 -19.71 6.94
CA ASP A 105 -18.27 -18.27 6.97
C ASP A 105 -17.56 -17.58 5.79
N TYR A 106 -16.31 -17.95 5.56
CA TYR A 106 -15.47 -17.39 4.50
C TYR A 106 -14.54 -18.43 3.88
N ASN A 107 -14.07 -18.10 2.68
CA ASN A 107 -13.14 -18.92 1.92
C ASN A 107 -12.00 -18.03 1.36
N ARG A 108 -11.01 -18.66 0.74
CA ARG A 108 -9.91 -17.98 0.03
C ARG A 108 -10.35 -17.67 -1.39
N GLU A 109 -10.57 -16.41 -1.66
CA GLU A 109 -10.86 -15.89 -2.98
C GLU A 109 -9.56 -15.80 -3.79
N HIS A 110 -9.52 -16.45 -4.94
CA HIS A 110 -8.50 -16.19 -5.96
C HIS A 110 -8.94 -14.98 -6.78
N THR A 111 -8.39 -13.79 -6.52
CA THR A 111 -8.74 -12.57 -7.26
C THR A 111 -8.45 -12.76 -8.75
N TRP A 112 -7.37 -13.42 -9.12
CA TRP A 112 -7.19 -14.02 -10.43
C TRP A 112 -7.71 -15.46 -10.36
N PRO A 113 -8.85 -15.81 -10.98
CA PRO A 113 -9.40 -17.16 -10.89
C PRO A 113 -8.40 -18.20 -11.36
N LYS A 114 -8.11 -19.18 -10.51
CA LYS A 114 -7.15 -20.24 -10.84
C LYS A 114 -7.44 -20.98 -12.16
N SER A 115 -8.73 -21.07 -12.54
CA SER A 115 -9.16 -21.63 -13.83
C SER A 115 -8.69 -20.82 -15.05
N TYR A 116 -8.15 -19.63 -14.84
CA TYR A 116 -7.51 -18.82 -15.86
C TYR A 116 -5.98 -18.89 -15.69
N GLY A 117 -5.40 -20.07 -15.90
CA GLY A 117 -3.97 -20.29 -16.04
C GLY A 117 -3.31 -21.31 -15.12
N PHE A 118 -3.84 -21.53 -13.88
CA PHE A 118 -3.12 -22.34 -12.87
C PHE A 118 -4.06 -23.16 -11.97
N PRO A 119 -4.90 -24.06 -12.54
CA PRO A 119 -5.91 -24.76 -11.75
C PRO A 119 -5.35 -25.78 -10.75
N ASP A 120 -4.11 -26.25 -10.92
CA ASP A 120 -3.55 -27.35 -10.14
C ASP A 120 -2.81 -26.87 -8.89
N ASP A 121 -3.18 -27.38 -7.71
CA ASP A 121 -2.42 -27.20 -6.48
C ASP A 121 -1.27 -28.20 -6.43
N ASN A 122 -0.09 -27.79 -6.95
CA ASN A 122 1.13 -28.58 -6.89
C ASN A 122 2.33 -27.72 -6.47
N SER A 123 3.47 -28.36 -6.19
CA SER A 123 4.65 -27.71 -5.63
C SER A 123 5.29 -26.66 -6.53
N SER A 124 5.08 -26.74 -7.84
CA SER A 124 5.64 -25.81 -8.84
C SER A 124 4.65 -24.69 -9.23
N ASN A 125 3.39 -24.75 -8.79
CA ASN A 125 2.39 -23.75 -9.09
C ASN A 125 2.35 -22.69 -7.99
N LEU A 126 3.21 -21.67 -8.11
CA LEU A 126 3.30 -20.57 -7.14
C LEU A 126 2.05 -19.70 -7.10
N PRO A 127 1.44 -19.27 -8.24
CA PRO A 127 0.28 -18.39 -8.23
C PRO A 127 -0.93 -18.98 -7.51
N TYR A 128 -1.03 -20.32 -7.39
CA TYR A 128 -2.14 -20.99 -6.72
C TYR A 128 -2.25 -20.61 -5.23
N SER A 129 -1.14 -20.34 -4.56
CA SER A 129 -1.10 -20.05 -3.14
C SER A 129 -0.44 -18.71 -2.80
N ASP A 130 -0.26 -17.84 -3.78
CA ASP A 130 0.30 -16.51 -3.57
C ASP A 130 -0.67 -15.62 -2.80
N CYS A 131 -0.28 -15.22 -1.59
CA CYS A 131 -1.11 -14.45 -0.68
C CYS A 131 -1.34 -13.01 -1.14
N HIS A 132 -0.59 -12.46 -2.11
CA HIS A 132 -0.92 -11.20 -2.75
C HIS A 132 -2.11 -11.31 -3.72
N MET A 133 -2.39 -12.52 -4.20
CA MET A 133 -3.50 -12.81 -5.12
C MET A 133 -4.70 -13.45 -4.41
N LEU A 134 -4.54 -13.88 -3.15
CA LEU A 134 -5.59 -14.49 -2.33
C LEU A 134 -6.16 -13.48 -1.34
N MET A 135 -7.47 -13.44 -1.16
CA MET A 135 -8.14 -12.63 -0.14
C MET A 135 -9.20 -13.47 0.58
N LEU A 136 -9.46 -13.18 1.86
CA LEU A 136 -10.58 -13.81 2.54
C LEU A 136 -11.89 -13.19 2.07
N CYS A 137 -12.85 -14.05 1.72
CA CYS A 137 -14.13 -13.66 1.15
C CYS A 137 -15.26 -14.49 1.74
N ASN A 138 -16.37 -13.86 2.08
CA ASN A 138 -17.59 -14.56 2.46
C ASN A 138 -17.91 -15.68 1.45
N ASP A 139 -18.19 -16.89 1.92
CA ASP A 139 -18.34 -18.08 1.07
C ASP A 139 -19.43 -17.93 -0.01
N SER A 140 -20.58 -17.33 0.33
CA SER A 140 -21.65 -17.10 -0.63
C SER A 140 -21.31 -16.02 -1.68
N TYR A 141 -20.53 -15.00 -1.30
CA TYR A 141 -20.07 -13.96 -2.23
C TYR A 141 -18.96 -14.49 -3.15
N ASN A 142 -18.03 -15.28 -2.60
CA ASN A 142 -17.04 -16.00 -3.39
C ASN A 142 -17.70 -16.92 -4.43
N SER A 143 -18.65 -17.74 -3.99
CA SER A 143 -19.43 -18.61 -4.89
C SER A 143 -20.20 -17.80 -5.93
N SER A 144 -20.76 -16.65 -5.56
CA SER A 144 -21.48 -15.78 -6.49
C SER A 144 -20.55 -15.11 -7.49
N ARG A 145 -19.35 -14.66 -7.07
CA ARG A 145 -18.34 -14.13 -7.97
C ARG A 145 -17.89 -15.19 -8.98
N SER A 146 -17.71 -16.44 -8.55
CA SER A 146 -17.29 -17.54 -9.42
C SER A 146 -15.98 -17.20 -10.16
N ASN A 147 -15.92 -17.37 -11.48
CA ASN A 147 -14.80 -17.00 -12.32
C ASN A 147 -15.08 -15.75 -13.16
N ASN A 148 -16.08 -14.94 -12.78
CA ASN A 148 -16.41 -13.74 -13.53
C ASN A 148 -15.22 -12.77 -13.55
N ILE A 149 -15.01 -12.10 -14.68
CA ILE A 149 -13.95 -11.10 -14.82
C ILE A 149 -14.32 -9.84 -14.05
N PHE A 150 -13.33 -9.05 -13.69
CA PHE A 150 -13.55 -7.74 -13.07
C PHE A 150 -13.84 -6.68 -14.14
N ASP A 151 -15.06 -6.16 -14.13
CA ASP A 151 -15.48 -5.05 -14.99
C ASP A 151 -16.70 -4.36 -14.36
N ASP A 152 -17.02 -3.16 -14.84
CA ASP A 152 -18.25 -2.46 -14.47
C ASP A 152 -19.45 -3.20 -15.07
N CYS A 153 -20.47 -3.43 -14.26
CA CYS A 153 -21.64 -4.18 -14.68
C CYS A 153 -22.66 -3.27 -15.38
N ALA A 154 -22.62 -3.21 -16.71
CA ALA A 154 -23.42 -2.27 -17.51
C ALA A 154 -24.91 -2.65 -17.66
N SER A 155 -25.26 -3.95 -17.62
CA SER A 155 -26.63 -4.42 -17.82
C SER A 155 -26.87 -5.81 -17.26
N GLY A 156 -28.14 -6.12 -16.92
CA GLY A 156 -28.53 -7.44 -16.37
C GLY A 156 -27.93 -7.73 -14.99
N CYS A 157 -27.60 -6.70 -14.22
CA CYS A 157 -26.86 -6.80 -13.00
C CYS A 157 -27.74 -7.19 -11.81
N SER A 158 -27.32 -8.19 -11.07
CA SER A 158 -27.80 -8.50 -9.72
C SER A 158 -26.95 -7.81 -8.69
N SER A 159 -27.56 -7.30 -7.63
CA SER A 159 -26.86 -6.56 -6.56
C SER A 159 -26.47 -7.49 -5.39
N TYR A 160 -25.27 -7.26 -4.86
CA TYR A 160 -24.72 -7.94 -3.70
C TYR A 160 -24.25 -6.86 -2.69
N PRO A 161 -25.14 -6.39 -1.79
CA PRO A 161 -24.84 -5.31 -0.87
C PRO A 161 -23.82 -5.73 0.18
N THR A 162 -22.98 -4.79 0.62
CA THR A 162 -22.08 -5.00 1.76
C THR A 162 -22.85 -4.89 3.07
N ASP A 163 -22.30 -5.48 4.13
CA ASP A 163 -22.70 -5.14 5.49
C ASP A 163 -22.15 -3.74 5.84
N ASN A 164 -22.83 -3.04 6.75
CA ASN A 164 -22.33 -1.77 7.27
C ASN A 164 -21.30 -2.05 8.36
N TYR A 165 -20.03 -2.08 7.98
CA TYR A 165 -18.94 -2.19 8.92
C TYR A 165 -18.13 -0.89 8.95
N ASN A 166 -17.91 -0.32 10.15
CA ASN A 166 -17.24 0.97 10.37
C ASN A 166 -17.84 2.15 9.56
N GLY A 167 -19.15 2.12 9.29
CA GLY A 167 -19.82 3.14 8.50
C GLY A 167 -19.59 3.03 6.99
N GLN A 168 -18.83 2.04 6.54
CA GLN A 168 -18.61 1.77 5.12
C GLN A 168 -19.70 0.85 4.57
N VAL A 169 -20.34 1.27 3.51
CA VAL A 169 -21.36 0.53 2.78
C VAL A 169 -21.16 0.65 1.29
N GLY A 170 -21.51 -0.38 0.56
CA GLY A 170 -21.44 -0.40 -0.89
C GLY A 170 -22.25 -1.53 -1.48
N VAL A 171 -22.13 -1.72 -2.77
CA VAL A 171 -22.79 -2.79 -3.51
C VAL A 171 -21.83 -3.34 -4.53
N ASN A 172 -21.65 -4.66 -4.54
CA ASN A 172 -21.07 -5.34 -5.69
C ASN A 172 -22.18 -5.65 -6.68
N TYR A 173 -21.85 -5.70 -7.96
CA TYR A 173 -22.80 -6.09 -8.99
C TYR A 173 -22.25 -7.26 -9.80
N ARG A 174 -23.18 -8.08 -10.30
CA ARG A 174 -22.83 -9.26 -11.10
C ARG A 174 -23.84 -9.48 -12.21
N ASN A 175 -23.35 -9.85 -13.39
CA ASN A 175 -24.15 -10.53 -14.40
C ASN A 175 -23.53 -11.91 -14.73
N VAL A 176 -23.80 -12.46 -15.91
CA VAL A 176 -23.30 -13.78 -16.33
C VAL A 176 -21.77 -13.77 -16.54
N ASP A 177 -21.18 -12.64 -16.93
CA ASP A 177 -19.80 -12.53 -17.37
C ASP A 177 -18.91 -11.78 -16.39
N VAL A 178 -19.43 -10.75 -15.71
CA VAL A 178 -18.63 -9.80 -14.91
C VAL A 178 -19.02 -9.78 -13.44
N TRP A 179 -18.04 -9.41 -12.62
CA TRP A 179 -18.20 -9.01 -11.23
C TRP A 179 -17.64 -7.60 -11.06
N GLU A 180 -18.52 -6.66 -10.69
CA GLU A 180 -18.14 -5.32 -10.28
C GLU A 180 -17.97 -5.30 -8.76
N THR A 181 -16.75 -5.03 -8.29
CA THR A 181 -16.45 -4.93 -6.87
C THR A 181 -16.95 -3.59 -6.32
N TRP A 182 -17.48 -3.58 -5.10
CA TRP A 182 -17.91 -2.36 -4.43
C TRP A 182 -16.77 -1.35 -4.26
N ILE A 183 -17.12 -0.06 -4.20
CA ILE A 183 -16.17 1.08 -4.30
C ILE A 183 -15.01 1.00 -3.28
N GLY A 184 -15.20 0.51 -2.09
CA GLY A 184 -14.17 0.49 -1.05
C GLY A 184 -13.26 -0.74 -1.07
N ARG A 185 -13.28 -1.57 -2.15
CA ARG A 185 -12.37 -2.70 -2.34
C ARG A 185 -12.02 -2.95 -3.81
N ARG A 186 -12.49 -2.09 -4.71
CA ARG A 186 -12.17 -2.24 -6.13
C ARG A 186 -10.69 -1.99 -6.42
N GLY A 187 -10.07 -1.06 -5.70
CA GLY A 187 -8.63 -0.79 -5.77
C GLY A 187 -7.79 -1.96 -5.28
N ASP A 188 -8.18 -2.59 -4.16
CA ASP A 188 -7.49 -3.77 -3.59
C ASP A 188 -7.39 -4.89 -4.63
N VAL A 189 -8.55 -5.23 -5.27
CA VAL A 189 -8.55 -6.30 -6.29
C VAL A 189 -7.80 -5.88 -7.55
N ALA A 190 -7.87 -4.62 -7.96
CA ALA A 190 -7.12 -4.12 -9.11
C ALA A 190 -5.60 -4.24 -8.89
N ARG A 191 -5.09 -3.83 -7.73
CA ARG A 191 -3.66 -3.91 -7.39
C ARG A 191 -3.18 -5.36 -7.24
N ALA A 192 -4.04 -6.28 -6.83
CA ALA A 192 -3.72 -7.71 -6.86
C ALA A 192 -3.59 -8.24 -8.30
N GLN A 193 -4.38 -7.72 -9.25
CA GLN A 193 -4.27 -8.08 -10.68
C GLN A 193 -3.00 -7.52 -11.32
N PHE A 194 -2.65 -6.24 -11.05
CA PHE A 194 -1.40 -5.64 -11.54
C PHE A 194 -0.17 -6.37 -10.98
N TYR A 195 -0.22 -6.78 -9.71
CA TYR A 195 0.84 -7.61 -9.14
C TYR A 195 0.98 -8.93 -9.89
N ALA A 196 -0.12 -9.64 -10.15
CA ALA A 196 -0.08 -10.91 -10.86
C ALA A 196 0.55 -10.79 -12.25
N ASP A 197 0.20 -9.74 -13.01
CA ASP A 197 0.73 -9.45 -14.35
C ASP A 197 2.25 -9.18 -14.34
N VAL A 198 2.78 -8.54 -13.31
CA VAL A 198 4.21 -8.24 -13.22
C VAL A 198 4.99 -9.39 -12.57
N ARG A 199 4.42 -10.03 -11.53
CA ARG A 199 5.08 -11.14 -10.82
C ARG A 199 5.22 -12.38 -11.68
N TYR A 200 4.25 -12.68 -12.50
CA TYR A 200 4.20 -13.89 -13.33
C TYR A 200 4.37 -13.52 -14.80
N ALA A 201 5.62 -13.28 -15.20
CA ALA A 201 5.99 -12.88 -16.57
C ALA A 201 6.42 -14.07 -17.46
N GLY A 202 6.19 -15.31 -17.00
CA GLY A 202 6.44 -16.54 -17.80
C GLY A 202 7.91 -16.94 -17.98
N ASP A 203 8.85 -16.34 -17.25
CA ASP A 203 10.29 -16.56 -17.40
C ASP A 203 10.85 -17.66 -16.47
N ALA A 204 10.15 -18.03 -15.42
CA ALA A 204 10.58 -19.03 -14.42
C ALA A 204 10.06 -20.45 -14.73
N GLY A 205 10.26 -20.93 -15.92
CA GLY A 205 10.17 -22.34 -16.31
C GLY A 205 8.81 -23.02 -16.25
N ALA A 206 8.14 -23.10 -15.12
CA ALA A 206 6.83 -23.73 -14.93
C ALA A 206 5.73 -22.74 -14.53
N GLU A 207 6.07 -21.47 -14.34
CA GLU A 207 5.11 -20.42 -14.01
C GLU A 207 4.41 -19.90 -15.27
N PRO A 208 3.10 -19.60 -15.19
CA PRO A 208 2.39 -19.01 -16.32
C PRO A 208 2.83 -17.56 -16.54
N ASP A 209 2.75 -17.09 -17.78
CA ASP A 209 2.72 -15.67 -18.09
C ASP A 209 1.27 -15.16 -17.91
N LEU A 210 1.02 -14.35 -16.88
CA LEU A 210 -0.28 -13.81 -16.55
C LEU A 210 -0.41 -12.39 -17.09
N ILE A 211 -1.27 -12.20 -18.10
CA ILE A 211 -1.36 -10.96 -18.87
C ILE A 211 -2.72 -10.29 -18.67
N LEU A 212 -2.73 -9.04 -18.25
CA LEU A 212 -3.94 -8.21 -18.22
C LEU A 212 -4.30 -7.71 -19.62
N THR A 213 -5.60 -7.76 -19.96
CA THR A 213 -6.08 -7.42 -21.28
C THR A 213 -7.44 -6.73 -21.25
N ASP A 214 -7.70 -5.90 -22.29
CA ASP A 214 -9.04 -5.39 -22.61
C ASP A 214 -9.77 -6.29 -23.61
N ASN A 215 -9.09 -7.27 -24.19
CA ASN A 215 -9.71 -8.23 -25.10
C ASN A 215 -10.24 -9.45 -24.34
N THR A 216 -11.49 -9.37 -23.90
CA THR A 216 -12.15 -10.44 -23.11
C THR A 216 -12.25 -11.77 -23.84
N SER A 217 -12.13 -11.82 -25.18
CA SER A 217 -12.13 -13.08 -25.93
C SER A 217 -10.87 -13.96 -25.69
N LEU A 218 -9.79 -13.39 -25.13
CA LEU A 218 -8.59 -14.11 -24.74
C LEU A 218 -8.72 -14.75 -23.35
N ILE A 219 -9.71 -14.32 -22.54
CA ILE A 219 -9.91 -14.81 -21.19
C ILE A 219 -10.72 -16.11 -21.27
N VAL A 220 -10.00 -17.24 -21.20
CA VAL A 220 -10.60 -18.57 -21.32
C VAL A 220 -10.17 -19.47 -20.18
N THR A 221 -11.07 -20.33 -19.72
CA THR A 221 -10.74 -21.32 -18.69
C THR A 221 -9.89 -22.44 -19.27
N VAL A 222 -8.98 -22.96 -18.43
CA VAL A 222 -8.09 -24.07 -18.77
C VAL A 222 -8.32 -25.25 -17.79
N SER A 223 -8.04 -26.47 -18.26
CA SER A 223 -8.14 -27.69 -17.45
C SER A 223 -6.84 -28.03 -16.72
N ASP A 224 -5.72 -27.56 -17.25
CA ASP A 224 -4.36 -27.81 -16.76
C ASP A 224 -3.60 -26.47 -16.68
N ASN A 225 -2.47 -26.43 -15.99
CA ASN A 225 -1.64 -25.23 -15.93
C ASN A 225 -1.22 -24.78 -17.33
N ALA A 226 -1.48 -23.53 -17.66
CA ALA A 226 -1.17 -22.91 -18.95
C ALA A 226 0.19 -22.20 -18.90
N SER A 227 0.86 -22.08 -20.04
CA SER A 227 2.05 -21.25 -20.17
C SER A 227 1.75 -19.76 -20.28
N VAL A 228 0.55 -19.41 -20.79
CA VAL A 228 0.06 -18.02 -20.90
C VAL A 228 -1.40 -18.00 -20.54
N ALA A 229 -1.82 -17.01 -19.77
CA ALA A 229 -3.23 -16.81 -19.40
C ALA A 229 -3.57 -15.33 -19.29
N TYR A 230 -4.86 -15.02 -19.47
CA TYR A 230 -5.35 -13.65 -19.55
C TYR A 230 -6.43 -13.40 -18.51
N MET A 231 -6.47 -12.16 -18.01
CA MET A 231 -7.51 -11.64 -17.13
C MET A 231 -7.79 -10.15 -17.46
N GLY A 232 -8.85 -9.63 -16.95
CA GLY A 232 -9.19 -8.22 -17.18
C GLY A 232 -10.48 -7.82 -16.43
N VAL A 233 -10.97 -6.67 -16.77
CA VAL A 233 -10.69 -5.79 -17.93
C VAL A 233 -9.66 -4.74 -17.50
N LEU A 234 -8.56 -4.62 -18.24
CA LEU A 234 -7.42 -3.76 -17.86
C LEU A 234 -7.83 -2.28 -17.65
N LYS A 235 -8.55 -1.68 -18.59
CA LYS A 235 -8.98 -0.27 -18.48
C LYS A 235 -9.87 -0.03 -17.25
N THR A 236 -10.74 -1.00 -16.89
CA THR A 236 -11.60 -0.92 -15.71
C THR A 236 -10.77 -1.04 -14.44
N LEU A 237 -9.80 -1.95 -14.40
CA LEU A 237 -8.89 -2.11 -13.26
C LEU A 237 -8.06 -0.84 -13.02
N ILE A 238 -7.58 -0.17 -14.09
CA ILE A 238 -6.88 1.12 -13.98
C ILE A 238 -7.82 2.19 -13.38
N GLN A 239 -9.08 2.25 -13.81
CA GLN A 239 -10.04 3.20 -13.23
C GLN A 239 -10.35 2.87 -11.77
N TRP A 240 -10.54 1.60 -11.43
CA TRP A 240 -10.79 1.16 -10.06
C TRP A 240 -9.63 1.48 -9.11
N HIS A 241 -8.40 1.34 -9.59
CA HIS A 241 -7.21 1.76 -8.85
C HIS A 241 -7.21 3.26 -8.49
N LYS A 242 -7.69 4.11 -9.43
CA LYS A 242 -7.80 5.56 -9.21
C LYS A 242 -8.96 5.92 -8.28
N ASP A 243 -10.08 5.22 -8.39
CA ASP A 243 -11.30 5.46 -7.60
C ASP A 243 -11.16 5.03 -6.14
N ASP A 244 -10.30 4.03 -5.86
CA ASP A 244 -10.06 3.44 -4.55
C ASP A 244 -8.54 3.42 -4.27
N PRO A 245 -7.99 4.56 -3.80
CA PRO A 245 -6.57 4.69 -3.48
C PRO A 245 -6.14 3.76 -2.34
N VAL A 246 -4.85 3.42 -2.28
CA VAL A 246 -4.26 2.56 -1.25
C VAL A 246 -4.59 3.04 0.15
N ASP A 247 -5.19 2.17 0.95
CA ASP A 247 -5.53 2.40 2.35
C ASP A 247 -4.54 1.72 3.32
N ASP A 248 -4.72 1.95 4.62
CA ASP A 248 -3.86 1.38 5.66
C ASP A 248 -4.05 -0.14 5.80
N ARG A 249 -5.21 -0.66 5.42
CA ARG A 249 -5.46 -2.11 5.41
C ARG A 249 -4.61 -2.81 4.36
N GLU A 250 -4.52 -2.24 3.16
CA GLU A 250 -3.65 -2.79 2.10
C GLU A 250 -2.16 -2.73 2.48
N ARG A 251 -1.72 -1.61 3.10
CA ARG A 251 -0.33 -1.49 3.59
C ARG A 251 -0.02 -2.55 4.63
N ASN A 252 -0.90 -2.72 5.63
CA ASN A 252 -0.76 -3.77 6.63
C ASN A 252 -0.73 -5.17 5.99
N ARG A 253 -1.63 -5.41 5.04
CA ARG A 253 -1.67 -6.66 4.28
C ARG A 253 -0.34 -6.93 3.56
N ASN A 254 0.22 -5.93 2.90
CA ASN A 254 1.49 -6.01 2.19
C ASN A 254 2.64 -6.38 3.15
N ASP A 255 2.69 -5.77 4.33
CA ASP A 255 3.68 -6.05 5.37
C ASP A 255 3.55 -7.48 5.92
N VAL A 256 2.33 -7.92 6.20
CA VAL A 256 2.07 -9.29 6.68
C VAL A 256 2.50 -10.31 5.64
N VAL A 257 2.07 -10.15 4.39
CA VAL A 257 2.44 -11.10 3.32
C VAL A 257 3.95 -11.13 3.12
N GLN A 258 4.63 -9.98 3.12
CA GLN A 258 6.10 -9.93 3.05
C GLN A 258 6.77 -10.75 4.17
N THR A 259 6.25 -10.71 5.38
CA THR A 259 6.83 -11.46 6.51
C THR A 259 6.88 -12.97 6.23
N TYR A 260 5.95 -13.50 5.45
CA TYR A 260 5.84 -14.93 5.14
C TYR A 260 6.38 -15.29 3.77
N GLN A 261 6.07 -14.51 2.72
CA GLN A 261 6.48 -14.78 1.35
C GLN A 261 7.81 -14.15 0.97
N GLY A 262 8.22 -13.07 1.64
CA GLY A 262 9.47 -12.36 1.40
C GLY A 262 9.38 -11.27 0.34
N ASN A 263 8.31 -11.21 -0.44
CA ASN A 263 8.07 -10.18 -1.45
C ASN A 263 6.91 -9.25 -1.09
N ARG A 264 6.80 -8.14 -1.82
CA ARG A 264 5.76 -7.11 -1.63
C ARG A 264 4.99 -6.89 -2.93
N ASN A 265 3.76 -6.40 -2.81
CA ASN A 265 3.02 -5.86 -3.95
C ASN A 265 3.46 -4.41 -4.20
N PRO A 266 4.20 -4.13 -5.30
CA PRO A 266 4.73 -2.80 -5.59
C PRO A 266 3.64 -1.77 -5.88
N PHE A 267 2.45 -2.19 -6.29
CA PHE A 267 1.34 -1.28 -6.59
C PHE A 267 0.61 -0.78 -5.33
N ILE A 268 0.93 -1.34 -4.17
CA ILE A 268 0.53 -0.83 -2.86
C ILE A 268 1.58 0.17 -2.35
N ASP A 269 2.87 -0.16 -2.46
CA ASP A 269 3.96 0.70 -1.99
C ASP A 269 4.16 1.94 -2.88
N HIS A 270 4.01 1.74 -4.20
CA HIS A 270 4.24 2.70 -5.28
C HIS A 270 3.07 2.65 -6.29
N PRO A 271 1.88 3.18 -5.92
CA PRO A 271 0.71 3.12 -6.78
C PRO A 271 0.91 3.79 -8.14
N GLU A 272 1.87 4.71 -8.27
CA GLU A 272 2.28 5.35 -9.52
C GLU A 272 2.81 4.37 -10.59
N PHE A 273 3.27 3.19 -10.21
CA PHE A 273 3.71 2.19 -11.18
C PHE A 273 2.59 1.73 -12.13
N VAL A 274 1.32 1.84 -11.72
CA VAL A 274 0.19 1.55 -12.60
C VAL A 274 0.21 2.46 -13.83
N ALA A 275 0.42 3.76 -13.64
CA ALA A 275 0.49 4.72 -14.74
C ALA A 275 1.69 4.45 -15.67
N TYR A 276 2.86 4.15 -15.10
CA TYR A 276 4.06 3.85 -15.88
C TYR A 276 3.92 2.58 -16.73
N LEU A 277 3.31 1.54 -16.17
CA LEU A 277 3.28 0.22 -16.82
C LEU A 277 2.07 0.00 -17.72
N PHE A 278 0.93 0.59 -17.40
CA PHE A 278 -0.34 0.26 -18.04
C PHE A 278 -1.02 1.44 -18.74
N GLU A 279 -0.61 2.71 -18.48
CA GLU A 279 -1.20 3.87 -19.15
C GLU A 279 -0.24 4.55 -20.14
N GLY A 280 0.98 4.02 -20.30
CA GLY A 280 1.97 4.57 -21.23
C GLY A 280 2.58 5.89 -20.76
N VAL A 281 2.43 6.24 -19.48
CA VAL A 281 3.12 7.38 -18.88
C VAL A 281 4.61 7.08 -18.84
N VAL A 282 5.43 7.92 -19.45
CA VAL A 282 6.89 7.73 -19.46
C VAL A 282 7.46 8.36 -18.20
N ALA A 283 8.14 7.57 -17.38
CA ALA A 283 8.86 8.11 -16.23
C ALA A 283 9.88 9.15 -16.71
N GLY A 284 9.61 10.45 -16.47
CA GLY A 284 10.50 11.55 -16.82
C GLY A 284 10.26 12.24 -18.17
N VAL A 285 9.15 12.00 -18.89
CA VAL A 285 8.73 12.82 -20.04
C VAL A 285 7.33 13.39 -19.78
N ASP A 286 7.27 14.70 -19.75
CA ASP A 286 6.08 15.51 -19.48
C ASP A 286 5.23 15.61 -20.75
N ASP A 287 4.15 14.80 -20.90
CA ASP A 287 3.05 14.98 -21.87
C ASP A 287 1.90 13.94 -21.62
N GLY A 288 1.42 13.76 -20.39
CA GLY A 288 0.24 12.92 -20.05
C GLY A 288 -0.67 13.57 -19.01
N PRO A 289 -1.90 13.05 -18.76
CA PRO A 289 -2.75 13.59 -17.71
C PRO A 289 -1.98 13.52 -16.39
N SER A 290 -1.67 14.70 -15.86
CA SER A 290 -0.79 14.92 -14.74
C SER A 290 -1.12 13.97 -13.57
N ILE A 291 -0.19 13.05 -13.24
CA ILE A 291 0.07 12.77 -11.83
C ILE A 291 0.11 14.15 -11.15
N PRO A 292 -0.50 14.37 -10.01
CA PRO A 292 -0.29 15.65 -9.32
C PRO A 292 1.21 15.83 -9.23
N GLU A 293 1.75 16.69 -10.09
CA GLU A 293 3.17 17.02 -10.13
C GLU A 293 3.54 17.40 -8.71
N ALA A 294 4.54 16.70 -8.12
CA ALA A 294 4.93 16.95 -6.75
C ALA A 294 5.03 18.46 -6.56
N THR A 295 4.18 19.02 -5.73
CA THR A 295 4.06 20.46 -5.56
C THR A 295 5.39 21.08 -5.11
N VAL A 296 6.28 20.23 -4.54
CA VAL A 296 7.63 20.58 -4.13
C VAL A 296 8.63 19.46 -4.44
N THR A 297 9.75 19.79 -5.06
CA THR A 297 10.83 18.84 -5.35
C THR A 297 12.16 19.44 -4.92
N ILE A 298 13.00 18.68 -4.18
CA ILE A 298 14.38 19.09 -3.87
C ILE A 298 15.28 18.63 -5.03
N ALA A 299 15.68 19.57 -5.89
CA ALA A 299 16.54 19.30 -7.03
C ALA A 299 17.95 18.88 -6.59
N GLY A 300 18.54 19.58 -5.62
CA GLY A 300 19.88 19.29 -5.14
C GLY A 300 20.22 19.92 -3.79
N ILE A 301 21.25 19.37 -3.15
CA ILE A 301 21.87 19.95 -1.97
C ILE A 301 23.38 19.91 -2.21
N TYR A 302 24.03 21.06 -2.36
CA TYR A 302 25.45 21.09 -2.68
C TYR A 302 26.21 22.32 -2.11
N PRO A 303 27.47 22.11 -1.70
CA PRO A 303 28.13 20.82 -1.57
C PRO A 303 27.44 19.93 -0.52
N ASN A 304 27.48 18.61 -0.71
CA ASN A 304 27.07 17.61 0.29
C ASN A 304 28.02 16.39 0.15
N PRO A 305 28.92 16.11 1.09
CA PRO A 305 29.14 16.80 2.38
C PRO A 305 29.53 18.24 2.27
N PHE A 306 29.23 19.05 3.32
CA PHE A 306 29.51 20.51 3.31
C PHE A 306 30.27 20.97 4.55
N ASN A 307 30.97 22.14 4.41
CA ASN A 307 31.73 22.83 5.48
C ASN A 307 31.88 24.31 5.16
N PRO A 308 31.35 25.24 5.94
CA PRO A 308 30.23 25.12 6.85
C PRO A 308 28.90 25.40 6.15
N MET A 309 28.90 25.65 4.82
CA MET A 309 27.75 26.16 4.06
C MET A 309 27.35 25.21 2.94
N THR A 310 26.04 25.00 2.78
CA THR A 310 25.44 24.30 1.63
C THR A 310 24.25 25.08 1.06
N THR A 311 23.95 24.83 -0.21
CA THR A 311 22.78 25.38 -0.90
C THR A 311 21.80 24.24 -1.14
N ILE A 312 20.53 24.49 -0.86
CA ILE A 312 19.39 23.60 -1.09
C ILE A 312 18.62 24.19 -2.25
N ASP A 313 18.59 23.49 -3.37
CA ASP A 313 17.84 23.86 -4.55
C ASP A 313 16.54 23.07 -4.59
N PHE A 314 15.42 23.77 -4.79
CA PHE A 314 14.11 23.15 -4.89
C PHE A 314 13.21 23.90 -5.86
N SER A 315 12.24 23.21 -6.41
CA SER A 315 11.23 23.77 -7.31
C SER A 315 9.83 23.60 -6.73
N LEU A 316 8.98 24.55 -7.06
CA LEU A 316 7.54 24.56 -6.75
C LEU A 316 6.76 24.60 -8.06
N THR A 317 5.80 23.70 -8.22
CA THR A 317 4.94 23.71 -9.42
C THR A 317 3.72 24.60 -9.25
N ARG A 318 3.38 24.96 -8.00
CA ARG A 318 2.23 25.82 -7.64
C ARG A 318 2.62 26.86 -6.61
N SER A 319 1.99 28.02 -6.72
CA SER A 319 2.10 29.10 -5.71
C SER A 319 1.40 28.69 -4.42
N GLY A 320 2.01 28.98 -3.27
CA GLY A 320 1.45 28.68 -1.97
C GLY A 320 2.42 28.84 -0.80
N PRO A 321 2.00 28.43 0.40
CA PRO A 321 2.87 28.43 1.59
C PRO A 321 3.94 27.37 1.44
N VAL A 322 5.19 27.75 1.76
CA VAL A 322 6.36 26.89 1.72
C VAL A 322 7.13 27.01 3.01
N GLN A 323 7.56 25.87 3.55
CA GLN A 323 8.43 25.81 4.71
C GLN A 323 9.65 24.94 4.41
N VAL A 324 10.86 25.45 4.65
CA VAL A 324 12.11 24.70 4.56
C VAL A 324 12.73 24.59 5.93
N VAL A 325 12.88 23.36 6.43
CA VAL A 325 13.33 23.09 7.80
C VAL A 325 14.46 22.06 7.81
N ILE A 326 15.46 22.30 8.63
CA ILE A 326 16.53 21.35 8.92
C ILE A 326 16.23 20.63 10.23
N PHE A 327 16.32 19.30 10.20
CA PHE A 327 16.15 18.42 11.36
C PHE A 327 17.44 17.69 11.68
N ALA A 328 17.65 17.42 12.96
CA ALA A 328 18.68 16.49 13.41
C ALA A 328 18.17 15.02 13.26
N ILE A 329 19.09 14.06 13.39
CA ILE A 329 18.78 12.63 13.26
C ILE A 329 17.76 12.13 14.29
N ASP A 330 17.61 12.84 15.42
CA ASP A 330 16.61 12.53 16.46
C ASP A 330 15.25 13.20 16.20
N GLY A 331 15.06 13.78 15.01
CA GLY A 331 13.82 14.41 14.58
C GLY A 331 13.56 15.82 15.15
N LYS A 332 14.49 16.38 15.94
CA LYS A 332 14.35 17.74 16.44
C LYS A 332 14.63 18.79 15.38
N VAL A 333 13.82 19.84 15.37
CA VAL A 333 14.07 21.01 14.52
C VAL A 333 15.38 21.67 14.92
N VAL A 334 16.25 21.87 13.96
CA VAL A 334 17.53 22.56 14.09
C VAL A 334 17.42 23.99 13.60
N ARG A 335 16.86 24.17 12.41
CA ARG A 335 16.74 25.48 11.77
C ARG A 335 15.56 25.55 10.83
N THR A 336 14.78 26.64 10.91
CA THR A 336 13.83 27.02 9.86
C THR A 336 14.52 27.99 8.91
N LEU A 337 14.71 27.57 7.66
CA LEU A 337 15.42 28.37 6.63
C LEU A 337 14.46 29.26 5.83
N LEU A 338 13.23 28.80 5.64
CA LEU A 338 12.17 29.52 4.93
C LEU A 338 10.82 29.15 5.54
N ASN A 339 9.94 30.15 5.69
CA ASN A 339 8.53 29.95 6.05
C ASN A 339 7.75 31.13 5.49
N ASP A 340 7.28 31.03 4.23
CA ASP A 340 6.70 32.14 3.48
C ASP A 340 5.83 31.62 2.33
N ASN A 341 4.98 32.49 1.73
CA ASN A 341 4.32 32.18 0.47
C ASN A 341 5.27 32.39 -0.70
N ARG A 342 5.27 31.44 -1.64
CA ARG A 342 6.08 31.51 -2.85
C ARG A 342 5.23 31.24 -4.09
N GLU A 343 5.60 31.86 -5.20
CA GLU A 343 5.06 31.55 -6.52
C GLU A 343 5.63 30.24 -7.03
N ALA A 344 5.03 29.64 -8.08
CA ALA A 344 5.64 28.53 -8.80
C ALA A 344 7.00 28.95 -9.37
N GLY A 345 8.01 28.08 -9.31
CA GLY A 345 9.37 28.36 -9.79
C GLY A 345 10.48 27.70 -8.99
N ASP A 346 11.73 27.99 -9.38
CA ASP A 346 12.93 27.45 -8.78
C ASP A 346 13.48 28.36 -7.70
N TYR A 347 13.92 27.76 -6.59
CA TYR A 347 14.40 28.45 -5.39
C TYR A 347 15.71 27.89 -4.88
N HIS A 348 16.50 28.79 -4.25
CA HIS A 348 17.76 28.45 -3.62
C HIS A 348 17.77 28.97 -2.18
N VAL A 349 17.97 28.06 -1.21
CA VAL A 349 18.08 28.42 0.20
C VAL A 349 19.42 27.93 0.75
N ARG A 350 20.11 28.77 1.52
CA ARG A 350 21.42 28.43 2.08
C ARG A 350 21.32 28.09 3.55
N TRP A 351 22.05 27.05 3.96
CA TRP A 351 22.27 26.75 5.36
C TRP A 351 23.77 26.77 5.70
N ASN A 352 24.10 27.49 6.76
CA ASN A 352 25.48 27.71 7.22
C ASN A 352 25.86 26.87 8.45
N GLY A 353 25.16 25.79 8.72
CA GLY A 353 25.45 24.92 9.87
C GLY A 353 25.12 25.54 11.24
N MET A 354 24.22 26.54 11.29
CA MET A 354 23.75 27.16 12.53
C MET A 354 22.34 26.76 12.86
N ALA A 355 22.03 26.58 14.14
CA ALA A 355 20.69 26.39 14.66
C ALA A 355 19.91 27.72 14.72
N ASP A 356 18.57 27.66 14.97
CA ASP A 356 17.73 28.85 15.19
C ASP A 356 18.21 29.69 16.38
N THR A 357 18.86 29.06 17.36
CA THR A 357 19.50 29.74 18.51
C THR A 357 20.70 30.60 18.12
N GLY A 358 21.18 30.51 16.89
CA GLY A 358 22.42 31.16 16.44
C GLY A 358 23.68 30.39 16.84
N SER A 359 23.57 29.22 17.44
CA SER A 359 24.71 28.38 17.81
C SER A 359 25.10 27.44 16.66
N PRO A 360 26.40 27.17 16.45
CA PRO A 360 26.85 26.22 15.45
C PRO A 360 26.49 24.80 15.88
N VAL A 361 25.96 24.00 14.95
CA VAL A 361 25.62 22.59 15.21
C VAL A 361 26.83 21.69 14.99
N SER A 362 26.84 20.48 15.57
CA SER A 362 27.94 19.51 15.46
C SER A 362 28.07 18.94 14.05
N SER A 363 29.27 18.40 13.71
CA SER A 363 29.40 17.54 12.52
C SER A 363 28.47 16.34 12.65
N GLY A 364 27.82 15.94 11.56
CA GLY A 364 26.86 14.84 11.55
C GLY A 364 25.85 14.91 10.41
N ALA A 365 24.97 13.91 10.38
CA ALA A 365 23.86 13.83 9.44
C ALA A 365 22.69 14.68 9.91
N TYR A 366 22.07 15.38 8.95
CA TYR A 366 20.87 16.19 9.10
C TYR A 366 19.89 15.87 7.97
N PHE A 367 18.65 16.30 8.09
CA PHE A 367 17.63 16.17 7.05
C PHE A 367 17.06 17.53 6.71
N CYS A 368 17.03 17.87 5.43
CA CYS A 368 16.25 18.99 4.92
C CYS A 368 14.86 18.49 4.55
N ARG A 369 13.85 19.10 5.14
CA ARG A 369 12.45 18.86 4.79
C ARG A 369 11.85 20.13 4.23
N ILE A 370 11.18 20.01 3.10
CA ILE A 370 10.43 21.09 2.47
C ILE A 370 8.97 20.68 2.43
N LEU A 371 8.11 21.52 2.99
CA LEU A 371 6.66 21.42 2.89
C LEU A 371 6.18 22.49 1.90
N GLY A 372 5.46 22.12 0.86
CA GLY A 372 4.90 23.03 -0.14
C GLY A 372 3.66 22.44 -0.81
N GLY A 373 2.58 23.21 -0.94
CA GLY A 373 1.34 22.77 -1.56
C GLY A 373 0.66 21.58 -0.93
N GLY A 374 0.95 21.27 0.35
CA GLY A 374 0.44 20.11 1.06
C GLY A 374 1.29 18.85 0.95
N GLU A 375 2.39 18.88 0.20
CA GLU A 375 3.33 17.78 0.03
C GLU A 375 4.64 18.02 0.77
N ILE A 376 5.40 16.94 1.02
CA ILE A 376 6.66 16.96 1.76
C ILE A 376 7.75 16.32 0.90
N ALA A 377 8.84 17.06 0.66
CA ALA A 377 10.08 16.53 0.13
C ALA A 377 11.17 16.50 1.21
N THR A 378 11.96 15.43 1.30
CA THR A 378 13.03 15.29 2.30
C THR A 378 14.30 14.76 1.64
N LYS A 379 15.47 15.37 1.94
CA LYS A 379 16.79 14.84 1.55
C LYS A 379 17.80 14.93 2.69
N PRO A 380 18.72 13.95 2.81
CA PRO A 380 19.79 13.97 3.80
C PRO A 380 20.92 14.93 3.40
N LEU A 381 21.62 15.48 4.40
CA LEU A 381 22.81 16.30 4.23
C LEU A 381 23.83 16.02 5.34
N LEU A 382 25.13 16.07 5.00
CA LEU A 382 26.23 15.73 5.91
C LEU A 382 27.12 16.95 6.14
N LEU A 383 27.16 17.43 7.40
CA LEU A 383 28.07 18.50 7.82
C LEU A 383 29.38 17.89 8.32
N LEU A 384 30.49 18.35 7.75
CA LEU A 384 31.86 18.04 8.17
C LEU A 384 32.56 19.34 8.61
N LYS A 385 32.96 19.38 9.85
CA LYS A 385 33.79 20.53 10.38
C LYS A 385 35.23 20.12 10.50
#